data_3e4b379bb6a571088ed2d7908fec59cb
#
_entry.id   3e4b379bb6a571088ed2d7908fec59cb
#
_cell.length_a   1.000
_cell.length_b   1.000
_cell.length_c   1.000
_cell.angle_alpha   90.00
_cell.angle_beta   90.00
_cell.angle_gamma   90.00
#
_symmetry.space_group_name_H-M   'P 1'
#
loop_
_entity.id
_entity.type
_entity.pdbx_description
1 polymer ?
#
loop_
_entity_poly.entity_id
_entity_poly.type
_entity_poly.pdbx_seq_one_letter_code
_entity_poly.pdbx_strand_id
1 'polypeptide(L)'
;NYVDESNSSSPNLTQFGLAPEDEIKQAVELAWQAGHRNAAIITPQSSDYQRLQQAFANSWAGRGGNLVSQSTFSGNNDYADVIKRLMAIDSSELRRDRIVQLLPRTSVEFTPRRRGDIDFIFLIANPREGRQIKPTLAFYFAGDIPVYALPSIYDGLDNQSANQDLNGIVFTDAPWILANYDPLKS
;
A
#
# COMPACT_ATOMS: atom_id res chain seq x y z
N ASN A 1 -0.20 8.70 16.93
CA ASN A 1 0.47 9.91 17.42
C ASN A 1 1.98 9.71 17.32
N TYR A 2 2.52 9.98 16.12
CA TYR A 2 3.96 9.97 15.92
C TYR A 2 4.53 11.29 16.47
N VAL A 3 5.46 11.21 17.40
CA VAL A 3 6.18 12.37 17.91
C VAL A 3 7.45 12.53 17.07
N ASP A 4 7.62 13.68 16.46
CA ASP A 4 8.81 14.04 15.69
C ASP A 4 10.03 14.10 16.65
N GLU A 5 11.10 13.39 16.34
CA GLU A 5 12.32 13.32 17.15
C GLU A 5 12.98 14.69 17.40
N SER A 6 12.57 15.71 16.65
CA SER A 6 13.21 17.03 16.70
C SER A 6 12.75 17.92 17.87
N ASN A 7 11.75 17.54 18.68
CA ASN A 7 11.14 18.49 19.61
C ASN A 7 10.74 17.98 21.01
N SER A 8 11.26 16.87 21.50
CA SER A 8 10.97 16.45 22.89
C SER A 8 12.23 16.28 23.74
N SER A 9 12.77 17.39 24.20
CA SER A 9 13.77 17.41 25.30
C SER A 9 13.06 17.39 26.66
N SER A 10 12.17 16.43 26.90
CA SER A 10 11.68 16.14 28.24
C SER A 10 12.55 15.02 28.85
N PRO A 11 13.31 15.27 29.92
CA PRO A 11 14.30 14.31 30.43
C PRO A 11 13.70 13.02 31.00
N ASN A 12 12.38 12.90 31.04
CA ASN A 12 11.65 11.75 31.61
C ASN A 12 10.69 11.09 30.63
N LEU A 13 10.75 11.41 29.32
CA LEU A 13 9.91 10.75 28.31
C LEU A 13 10.72 9.66 27.61
N THR A 14 10.41 8.40 27.92
CA THR A 14 10.93 7.26 27.17
C THR A 14 9.91 6.88 26.10
N GLN A 15 10.26 7.10 24.84
CA GLN A 15 9.41 6.73 23.71
C GLN A 15 9.75 5.28 23.31
N PHE A 16 8.77 4.37 23.43
CA PHE A 16 8.82 3.02 22.91
C PHE A 16 7.96 2.98 21.61
N GLY A 17 8.61 2.99 20.48
CA GLY A 17 7.97 2.84 19.17
C GLY A 17 9.05 2.91 18.09
N LEU A 18 8.86 2.15 17.01
CA LEU A 18 9.70 2.29 15.83
C LEU A 18 9.30 3.59 15.12
N ALA A 19 10.31 4.32 14.64
CA ALA A 19 10.04 5.42 13.72
C ALA A 19 9.39 4.85 12.44
N PRO A 20 8.45 5.56 11.80
CA PRO A 20 7.81 5.09 10.55
C PRO A 20 8.83 4.71 9.47
N GLU A 21 9.96 5.38 9.44
CA GLU A 21 11.06 5.09 8.52
C GLU A 21 11.72 3.72 8.79
N ASP A 22 11.75 3.27 10.04
CA ASP A 22 12.28 1.95 10.40
C ASP A 22 11.26 0.85 10.09
N GLU A 23 9.97 1.11 10.26
CA GLU A 23 8.89 0.23 9.80
C GLU A 23 8.95 0.04 8.28
N ILE A 24 9.19 1.13 7.52
CA ILE A 24 9.40 1.08 6.07
C ILE A 24 10.58 0.18 5.72
N LYS A 25 11.73 0.30 6.41
CA LYS A 25 12.90 -0.54 6.16
C LYS A 25 12.60 -2.01 6.38
N GLN A 26 11.83 -2.35 7.42
CA GLN A 26 11.42 -3.73 7.69
C GLN A 26 10.51 -4.27 6.58
N ALA A 27 9.52 -3.51 6.14
CA ALA A 27 8.64 -3.90 5.04
C ALA A 27 9.41 -4.08 3.72
N VAL A 28 10.36 -3.18 3.43
CA VAL A 28 11.27 -3.27 2.29
C VAL A 28 12.12 -4.55 2.36
N GLU A 29 12.66 -4.88 3.54
CA GLU A 29 13.45 -6.09 3.74
C GLU A 29 12.64 -7.35 3.47
N LEU A 30 11.41 -7.44 4.02
CA LEU A 30 10.52 -8.57 3.78
C LEU A 30 10.18 -8.74 2.31
N ALA A 31 9.82 -7.65 1.63
CA ALA A 31 9.50 -7.68 0.21
C ALA A 31 10.72 -8.10 -0.63
N TRP A 32 11.91 -7.62 -0.28
CA TRP A 32 13.14 -8.00 -0.95
C TRP A 32 13.48 -9.48 -0.79
N GLN A 33 13.35 -10.01 0.44
CA GLN A 33 13.57 -11.43 0.76
C GLN A 33 12.55 -12.34 0.06
N ALA A 34 11.32 -11.86 -0.14
CA ALA A 34 10.31 -12.55 -0.93
C ALA A 34 10.61 -12.61 -2.44
N GLY A 35 11.69 -11.94 -2.89
CA GLY A 35 12.13 -11.96 -4.29
C GLY A 35 11.55 -10.85 -5.15
N HIS A 36 10.77 -9.92 -4.59
CA HIS A 36 10.19 -8.81 -5.34
C HIS A 36 11.27 -7.81 -5.77
N ARG A 37 11.06 -7.18 -6.93
CA ARG A 37 11.99 -6.19 -7.51
C ARG A 37 11.27 -4.93 -7.98
N ASN A 38 10.01 -5.03 -8.38
CA ASN A 38 9.21 -3.94 -8.94
C ASN A 38 8.05 -3.62 -8.01
N ALA A 39 8.11 -2.46 -7.38
CA ALA A 39 7.12 -1.98 -6.44
C ALA A 39 6.15 -1.00 -7.07
N ALA A 40 4.90 -1.03 -6.63
CA ALA A 40 3.99 0.10 -6.76
C ALA A 40 3.67 0.64 -5.35
N ILE A 41 3.35 1.93 -5.22
CA ILE A 41 2.99 2.54 -3.94
C ILE A 41 1.66 3.27 -4.02
N ILE A 42 0.84 3.10 -2.97
CA ILE A 42 -0.41 3.83 -2.74
C ILE A 42 -0.32 4.53 -1.38
N THR A 43 -0.54 5.84 -1.36
CA THR A 43 -0.48 6.65 -0.13
C THR A 43 -1.60 7.69 -0.09
N PRO A 44 -1.99 8.18 1.11
CA PRO A 44 -2.83 9.36 1.21
C PRO A 44 -2.15 10.60 0.63
N GLN A 45 -2.95 11.52 0.12
CA GLN A 45 -2.47 12.80 -0.42
C GLN A 45 -2.30 13.81 0.72
N SER A 46 -1.13 13.81 1.38
CA SER A 46 -0.74 14.85 2.33
C SER A 46 0.77 14.99 2.41
N SER A 47 1.25 16.11 2.97
CA SER A 47 2.68 16.39 3.13
C SER A 47 3.40 15.33 3.99
N ASP A 48 2.77 14.88 5.06
CA ASP A 48 3.36 13.90 5.99
C ASP A 48 3.57 12.55 5.30
N TYR A 49 2.59 12.12 4.49
CA TYR A 49 2.70 10.87 3.74
C TYR A 49 3.65 10.96 2.54
N GLN A 50 3.88 12.17 1.99
CA GLN A 50 4.91 12.38 0.95
C GLN A 50 6.32 12.06 1.49
N ARG A 51 6.61 12.43 2.75
CA ARG A 51 7.86 12.06 3.41
C ARG A 51 8.03 10.54 3.50
N LEU A 52 6.99 9.83 3.92
CA LEU A 52 7.02 8.36 4.02
C LEU A 52 7.13 7.69 2.64
N GLN A 53 6.43 8.23 1.64
CA GLN A 53 6.55 7.78 0.25
C GLN A 53 8.00 7.91 -0.26
N GLN A 54 8.64 9.04 0.02
CA GLN A 54 10.04 9.28 -0.36
C GLN A 54 11.00 8.37 0.41
N ALA A 55 10.75 8.14 1.70
CA ALA A 55 11.53 7.21 2.53
C ALA A 55 11.46 5.79 1.98
N PHE A 56 10.25 5.34 1.58
CA PHE A 56 10.08 4.05 0.90
C PHE A 56 10.85 4.00 -0.42
N ALA A 57 10.66 5.00 -1.29
CA ALA A 57 11.33 5.06 -2.59
C ALA A 57 12.85 4.99 -2.47
N ASN A 58 13.42 5.76 -1.52
CA ASN A 58 14.86 5.77 -1.26
C ASN A 58 15.35 4.42 -0.71
N SER A 59 14.61 3.84 0.23
CA SER A 59 14.96 2.55 0.83
C SER A 59 14.89 1.42 -0.20
N TRP A 60 13.86 1.42 -1.05
CA TRP A 60 13.68 0.44 -2.13
C TRP A 60 14.76 0.55 -3.20
N ALA A 61 15.03 1.77 -3.68
CA ALA A 61 16.10 2.04 -4.65
C ALA A 61 17.48 1.69 -4.09
N GLY A 62 17.73 1.94 -2.79
CA GLY A 62 18.97 1.57 -2.12
C GLY A 62 19.25 0.06 -2.10
N ARG A 63 18.21 -0.78 -2.23
CA ARG A 63 18.32 -2.22 -2.43
C ARG A 63 18.46 -2.63 -3.89
N GLY A 64 18.31 -1.70 -4.85
CA GLY A 64 18.29 -1.99 -6.28
C GLY A 64 16.89 -2.32 -6.82
N GLY A 65 15.83 -2.03 -6.06
CA GLY A 65 14.45 -2.20 -6.48
C GLY A 65 13.97 -1.06 -7.36
N ASN A 66 12.96 -1.32 -8.18
CA ASN A 66 12.33 -0.34 -9.06
C ASN A 66 10.97 0.09 -8.50
N LEU A 67 10.72 1.39 -8.42
CA LEU A 67 9.38 1.92 -8.17
C LEU A 67 8.72 2.20 -9.53
N VAL A 68 7.86 1.29 -9.97
CA VAL A 68 7.28 1.30 -11.33
C VAL A 68 5.97 2.08 -11.44
N SER A 69 5.31 2.32 -10.31
CA SER A 69 4.07 3.09 -10.27
C SER A 69 3.84 3.71 -8.90
N GLN A 70 3.21 4.88 -8.88
CA GLN A 70 2.82 5.55 -7.64
C GLN A 70 1.48 6.26 -7.83
N SER A 71 0.64 6.21 -6.82
CA SER A 71 -0.65 6.91 -6.80
C SER A 71 -0.99 7.38 -5.40
N THR A 72 -1.68 8.51 -5.32
CA THR A 72 -2.17 9.07 -4.07
C THR A 72 -3.69 9.15 -4.09
N PHE A 73 -4.33 8.97 -2.93
CA PHE A 73 -5.77 9.09 -2.75
C PHE A 73 -6.09 10.24 -1.79
N SER A 74 -7.24 10.86 -1.99
CA SER A 74 -7.71 11.99 -1.16
C SER A 74 -8.73 11.57 -0.08
N GLY A 75 -9.09 10.30 -0.02
CA GLY A 75 -9.98 9.75 1.00
C GLY A 75 -11.48 9.90 0.72
N ASN A 76 -11.86 10.43 -0.43
CA ASN A 76 -13.26 10.69 -0.80
C ASN A 76 -13.74 9.76 -1.93
N ASN A 77 -13.67 8.45 -1.72
CA ASN A 77 -14.14 7.44 -2.68
C ASN A 77 -13.41 7.44 -4.04
N ASP A 78 -12.20 7.99 -4.11
CA ASP A 78 -11.38 8.02 -5.32
C ASP A 78 -10.50 6.77 -5.50
N TYR A 79 -10.66 5.76 -4.63
CA TYR A 79 -9.83 4.54 -4.67
C TYR A 79 -9.89 3.80 -6.00
N ALA A 80 -11.07 3.77 -6.63
CA ALA A 80 -11.24 3.14 -7.94
C ALA A 80 -10.36 3.79 -9.01
N ASP A 81 -10.37 5.11 -9.10
CA ASP A 81 -9.59 5.88 -10.07
C ASP A 81 -8.09 5.81 -9.76
N VAL A 82 -7.74 5.83 -8.48
CA VAL A 82 -6.34 5.65 -8.01
C VAL A 82 -5.79 4.30 -8.45
N ILE A 83 -6.56 3.22 -8.25
CA ILE A 83 -6.16 1.87 -8.61
C ILE A 83 -6.11 1.68 -10.13
N LYS A 84 -7.08 2.22 -10.87
CA LYS A 84 -7.05 2.19 -12.35
C LYS A 84 -5.78 2.85 -12.90
N ARG A 85 -5.41 4.02 -12.38
CA ARG A 85 -4.16 4.71 -12.76
C ARG A 85 -2.94 3.89 -12.40
N LEU A 86 -2.87 3.38 -11.15
CA LEU A 86 -1.75 2.55 -10.69
C LEU A 86 -1.53 1.34 -11.58
N MET A 87 -2.63 0.67 -11.97
CA MET A 87 -2.64 -0.53 -12.79
C MET A 87 -2.60 -0.26 -14.31
N ALA A 88 -2.57 1.01 -14.72
CA ALA A 88 -2.61 1.44 -16.12
C ALA A 88 -3.83 0.91 -16.91
N ILE A 89 -4.96 0.67 -16.21
CA ILE A 89 -6.20 0.21 -16.83
C ILE A 89 -6.78 1.31 -17.72
N ASP A 90 -6.76 2.57 -17.26
CA ASP A 90 -7.20 3.73 -18.04
C ASP A 90 -6.48 3.81 -19.39
N SER A 91 -5.18 3.52 -19.42
CA SER A 91 -4.40 3.49 -20.65
C SER A 91 -4.82 2.35 -21.59
N SER A 92 -5.28 1.24 -21.01
CA SER A 92 -5.83 0.11 -21.78
C SER A 92 -7.19 0.46 -22.39
N GLU A 93 -8.06 1.12 -21.63
CA GLU A 93 -9.37 1.59 -22.08
C GLU A 93 -9.24 2.65 -23.19
N LEU A 94 -8.35 3.63 -23.02
CA LEU A 94 -8.07 4.64 -24.05
C LEU A 94 -7.54 4.03 -25.36
N ARG A 95 -6.69 3.00 -25.27
CA ARG A 95 -6.22 2.27 -26.48
C ARG A 95 -7.38 1.57 -27.19
N ARG A 96 -8.30 0.93 -26.43
CA ARG A 96 -9.51 0.33 -27.00
C ARG A 96 -10.34 1.37 -27.76
N ASP A 97 -10.66 2.49 -27.12
CA ASP A 97 -11.52 3.52 -27.68
C ASP A 97 -10.93 4.08 -28.97
N ARG A 98 -9.60 4.24 -29.02
CA ARG A 98 -8.90 4.66 -30.25
C ARG A 98 -9.01 3.60 -31.37
N ILE A 99 -8.91 2.31 -31.02
CA ILE A 99 -9.07 1.22 -32.00
C ILE A 99 -10.51 1.16 -32.52
N VAL A 100 -11.51 1.29 -31.64
CA VAL A 100 -12.93 1.31 -32.02
C VAL A 100 -13.24 2.48 -32.94
N GLN A 101 -12.66 3.65 -32.72
CA GLN A 101 -12.80 4.81 -33.59
C GLN A 101 -12.19 4.57 -34.99
N LEU A 102 -11.09 3.83 -35.07
CA LEU A 102 -10.43 3.51 -36.32
C LEU A 102 -11.11 2.37 -37.10
N LEU A 103 -11.84 1.48 -36.40
CA LEU A 103 -12.47 0.30 -36.96
C LEU A 103 -13.96 0.21 -36.59
N PRO A 104 -14.80 1.18 -37.03
CA PRO A 104 -16.18 1.32 -36.55
C PRO A 104 -17.13 0.18 -36.95
N ARG A 105 -16.71 -0.74 -37.82
CA ARG A 105 -17.52 -1.88 -38.29
C ARG A 105 -17.10 -3.22 -37.67
N THR A 106 -16.13 -3.21 -36.77
CA THR A 106 -15.61 -4.45 -36.15
C THR A 106 -16.07 -4.52 -34.70
N SER A 107 -16.73 -5.63 -34.33
CA SER A 107 -16.99 -5.93 -32.92
C SER A 107 -15.65 -6.25 -32.25
N VAL A 108 -15.16 -5.34 -31.41
CA VAL A 108 -13.91 -5.56 -30.64
C VAL A 108 -14.29 -6.11 -29.28
N GLU A 109 -14.04 -7.39 -29.05
CA GLU A 109 -14.05 -7.93 -27.71
C GLU A 109 -12.86 -7.36 -26.94
N PHE A 110 -13.13 -6.67 -25.86
CA PHE A 110 -12.10 -6.02 -25.04
C PHE A 110 -12.23 -6.43 -23.58
N THR A 111 -11.13 -6.97 -23.07
CA THR A 111 -10.95 -7.16 -21.63
C THR A 111 -9.87 -6.20 -21.17
N PRO A 112 -10.16 -5.29 -20.20
CA PRO A 112 -9.15 -4.41 -19.65
C PRO A 112 -8.00 -5.25 -19.09
N ARG A 113 -6.77 -4.90 -19.48
CA ARG A 113 -5.58 -5.58 -18.96
C ARG A 113 -4.82 -4.63 -18.07
N ARG A 114 -4.59 -5.08 -16.84
CA ARG A 114 -3.66 -4.40 -15.94
C ARG A 114 -2.22 -4.53 -16.46
N ARG A 115 -1.35 -3.64 -16.02
CA ARG A 115 0.10 -3.83 -16.18
C ARG A 115 0.57 -5.08 -15.43
N GLY A 116 1.54 -5.78 -15.99
CA GLY A 116 2.04 -7.04 -15.44
C GLY A 116 3.43 -6.97 -14.81
N ASP A 117 3.98 -5.76 -14.66
CA ASP A 117 5.33 -5.52 -14.19
C ASP A 117 5.41 -5.11 -12.71
N ILE A 118 4.30 -5.19 -11.96
CA ILE A 118 4.25 -4.93 -10.52
C ILE A 118 4.35 -6.28 -9.79
N ASP A 119 5.38 -6.43 -8.95
CA ASP A 119 5.57 -7.62 -8.12
C ASP A 119 4.82 -7.51 -6.79
N PHE A 120 4.71 -6.29 -6.23
CA PHE A 120 3.95 -6.02 -5.01
C PHE A 120 3.50 -4.57 -4.93
N ILE A 121 2.52 -4.32 -4.06
CA ILE A 121 2.02 -2.98 -3.74
C ILE A 121 2.42 -2.65 -2.30
N PHE A 122 3.05 -1.49 -2.11
CA PHE A 122 3.25 -0.92 -0.79
C PHE A 122 2.12 0.06 -0.48
N LEU A 123 1.37 -0.20 0.59
CA LEU A 123 0.19 0.57 0.98
C LEU A 123 0.46 1.30 2.29
N ILE A 124 0.33 2.62 2.27
CA ILE A 124 0.24 3.43 3.48
C ILE A 124 -1.21 3.88 3.62
N ALA A 125 -1.89 3.39 4.66
CA ALA A 125 -3.30 3.64 4.89
C ALA A 125 -3.64 3.38 6.36
N ASN A 126 -4.76 3.92 6.82
CA ASN A 126 -5.39 3.52 8.07
C ASN A 126 -6.29 2.27 7.86
N PRO A 127 -6.79 1.63 8.93
CA PRO A 127 -7.60 0.42 8.81
C PRO A 127 -8.87 0.59 7.96
N ARG A 128 -9.53 1.74 8.08
CA ARG A 128 -10.75 2.04 7.31
C ARG A 128 -10.46 2.14 5.81
N GLU A 129 -9.38 2.80 5.46
CA GLU A 129 -8.93 2.95 4.06
C GLU A 129 -8.48 1.60 3.49
N GLY A 130 -7.70 0.84 4.24
CA GLY A 130 -7.24 -0.49 3.84
C GLY A 130 -8.38 -1.45 3.52
N ARG A 131 -9.45 -1.46 4.36
CA ARG A 131 -10.67 -2.24 4.16
C ARG A 131 -11.44 -1.88 2.87
N GLN A 132 -11.21 -0.70 2.30
CA GLN A 132 -11.79 -0.28 1.02
C GLN A 132 -10.82 -0.53 -0.15
N ILE A 133 -9.54 -0.22 0.04
CA ILE A 133 -8.53 -0.33 -1.01
C ILE A 133 -8.29 -1.81 -1.39
N LYS A 134 -8.16 -2.71 -0.41
CA LYS A 134 -7.84 -4.12 -0.68
C LYS A 134 -8.88 -4.84 -1.53
N PRO A 135 -10.20 -4.76 -1.23
CA PRO A 135 -11.23 -5.32 -2.11
C PRO A 135 -11.28 -4.64 -3.49
N THR A 136 -11.04 -3.32 -3.53
CA THR A 136 -11.02 -2.57 -4.80
C THR A 136 -9.86 -3.00 -5.70
N LEU A 137 -8.69 -3.33 -5.14
CA LEU A 137 -7.59 -3.94 -5.88
C LEU A 137 -8.03 -5.27 -6.52
N ALA A 138 -8.72 -6.13 -5.77
CA ALA A 138 -9.23 -7.40 -6.29
C ALA A 138 -10.25 -7.18 -7.42
N PHE A 139 -11.14 -6.20 -7.28
CA PHE A 139 -12.11 -5.84 -8.31
C PHE A 139 -11.44 -5.40 -9.63
N TYR A 140 -10.32 -4.70 -9.55
CA TYR A 140 -9.53 -4.26 -10.70
C TYR A 140 -8.40 -5.23 -11.08
N PHE A 141 -8.62 -6.54 -10.88
CA PHE A 141 -7.71 -7.61 -11.31
C PHE A 141 -6.32 -7.58 -10.67
N ALA A 142 -6.17 -6.94 -9.51
CA ALA A 142 -4.92 -6.87 -8.76
C ALA A 142 -4.97 -7.64 -7.43
N GLY A 143 -5.94 -8.53 -7.26
CA GLY A 143 -6.14 -9.29 -6.03
C GLY A 143 -5.05 -10.33 -5.73
N ASP A 144 -4.34 -10.77 -6.76
CA ASP A 144 -3.21 -11.70 -6.68
C ASP A 144 -1.87 -11.02 -6.39
N ILE A 145 -1.79 -9.67 -6.48
CA ILE A 145 -0.58 -8.93 -6.15
C ILE A 145 -0.45 -8.83 -4.62
N PRO A 146 0.69 -9.27 -4.05
CA PRO A 146 0.96 -9.09 -2.63
C PRO A 146 0.90 -7.62 -2.20
N VAL A 147 0.29 -7.36 -1.05
CA VAL A 147 0.21 -6.01 -0.48
C VAL A 147 1.00 -5.99 0.82
N TYR A 148 1.98 -5.11 0.91
CA TYR A 148 2.74 -4.81 2.12
C TYR A 148 2.29 -3.46 2.66
N ALA A 149 2.16 -3.34 3.97
CA ALA A 149 1.68 -2.11 4.60
C ALA A 149 2.48 -1.75 5.86
N LEU A 150 2.31 -0.53 6.32
CA LEU A 150 2.77 -0.12 7.66
C LEU A 150 1.83 -0.66 8.74
N PRO A 151 2.28 -0.77 10.01
CA PRO A 151 1.47 -1.18 11.14
C PRO A 151 0.18 -0.37 11.32
N SER A 152 0.18 0.89 10.87
CA SER A 152 -1.01 1.76 10.89
C SER A 152 -2.23 1.19 10.18
N ILE A 153 -2.06 0.13 9.37
CA ILE A 153 -3.15 -0.58 8.69
C ILE A 153 -4.02 -1.41 9.65
N TYR A 154 -3.54 -1.69 10.85
CA TYR A 154 -4.20 -2.51 11.85
C TYR A 154 -4.42 -1.69 13.14
N ASP A 155 -5.61 -1.76 13.70
CA ASP A 155 -5.99 -1.01 14.92
C ASP A 155 -5.81 -1.80 16.22
N GLY A 156 -5.27 -3.03 16.14
CA GLY A 156 -5.09 -3.90 17.29
C GLY A 156 -6.37 -4.54 17.80
N LEU A 157 -7.51 -4.30 17.16
CA LEU A 157 -8.80 -4.83 17.58
C LEU A 157 -9.07 -6.18 16.90
N ASP A 158 -9.40 -7.19 17.70
CA ASP A 158 -9.80 -8.51 17.19
C ASP A 158 -11.26 -8.47 16.72
N ASN A 159 -11.50 -7.78 15.62
CA ASN A 159 -12.79 -7.77 14.94
C ASN A 159 -12.69 -8.58 13.64
N GLN A 160 -12.91 -9.90 13.74
CA GLN A 160 -12.75 -10.83 12.63
C GLN A 160 -13.53 -10.42 11.39
N SER A 161 -14.78 -9.95 11.54
CA SER A 161 -15.59 -9.54 10.38
C SER A 161 -15.06 -8.27 9.71
N ALA A 162 -14.59 -7.29 10.47
CA ALA A 162 -14.00 -6.08 9.90
C ALA A 162 -12.59 -6.31 9.34
N ASN A 163 -11.83 -7.25 9.90
CA ASN A 163 -10.47 -7.55 9.47
C ASN A 163 -10.43 -8.50 8.27
N GLN A 164 -11.56 -9.11 7.90
CA GLN A 164 -11.66 -9.99 6.72
C GLN A 164 -11.24 -9.26 5.43
N ASP A 165 -11.58 -7.98 5.30
CA ASP A 165 -11.20 -7.16 4.15
C ASP A 165 -9.71 -6.81 4.09
N LEU A 166 -8.97 -6.99 5.18
CA LEU A 166 -7.51 -6.81 5.26
C LEU A 166 -6.74 -8.11 5.01
N ASN A 167 -7.42 -9.22 4.81
CA ASN A 167 -6.77 -10.51 4.61
C ASN A 167 -5.79 -10.47 3.43
N GLY A 168 -4.59 -11.03 3.66
CA GLY A 168 -3.53 -11.07 2.67
C GLY A 168 -2.70 -9.77 2.57
N ILE A 169 -2.90 -8.80 3.48
CA ILE A 169 -1.98 -7.70 3.68
C ILE A 169 -0.88 -8.17 4.64
N VAL A 170 0.37 -7.97 4.25
CA VAL A 170 1.56 -8.26 5.06
C VAL A 170 2.03 -6.97 5.72
N PHE A 171 2.15 -6.96 7.03
CA PHE A 171 2.72 -5.83 7.77
C PHE A 171 3.58 -6.34 8.93
N THR A 172 4.51 -5.51 9.37
CA THR A 172 5.34 -5.78 10.55
C THR A 172 4.80 -4.97 11.71
N ASP A 173 4.68 -5.59 12.86
CA ASP A 173 4.30 -4.89 14.09
C ASP A 173 5.08 -5.45 15.28
N ALA A 174 5.04 -4.74 16.39
CA ALA A 174 5.67 -5.18 17.59
C ALA A 174 5.05 -6.50 18.08
N PRO A 175 5.86 -7.50 18.50
CA PRO A 175 5.35 -8.82 18.87
C PRO A 175 4.21 -8.78 19.90
N TRP A 176 4.27 -7.84 20.85
CA TRP A 176 3.25 -7.68 21.89
C TRP A 176 1.90 -7.14 21.38
N ILE A 177 1.84 -6.55 20.19
CA ILE A 177 0.58 -6.12 19.56
C ILE A 177 -0.09 -7.29 18.87
N LEU A 178 0.70 -8.15 18.21
CA LEU A 178 0.23 -9.29 17.44
C LEU A 178 -0.07 -10.54 18.30
N ALA A 179 0.53 -10.65 19.47
CA ALA A 179 0.35 -11.80 20.36
C ALA A 179 -0.91 -11.64 21.20
N ASN A 180 -1.88 -12.56 21.07
CA ASN A 180 -3.08 -12.62 21.91
C ASN A 180 -2.78 -13.05 23.37
N TYR A 181 -1.60 -13.60 23.63
CA TYR A 181 -1.12 -14.09 24.91
C TYR A 181 0.25 -13.48 25.23
N ASP A 182 0.28 -12.20 25.57
CA ASP A 182 1.49 -11.60 26.12
C ASP A 182 1.26 -11.29 27.60
N PRO A 183 2.09 -11.81 28.55
CA PRO A 183 1.97 -11.51 29.96
C PRO A 183 2.17 -10.01 30.30
N LEU A 184 2.63 -9.20 29.35
CA LEU A 184 2.77 -7.74 29.49
C LEU A 184 1.49 -6.97 29.12
N LYS A 185 0.43 -7.64 28.63
CA LYS A 185 -0.90 -7.02 28.35
C LYS A 185 -1.87 -7.07 29.54
N SER A 186 -1.47 -7.61 30.69
CA SER A 186 -2.28 -7.71 31.91
C SER A 186 -2.05 -6.54 32.86
#